data_8a97c4cd3b54a8904959cdd92d0678e8
#
_entry.id   8a97c4cd3b54a8904959cdd92d0678e8
#
_cell.length_a   1.000
_cell.length_b   1.000
_cell.length_c   1.000
_cell.angle_alpha   90.00
_cell.angle_beta   90.00
_cell.angle_gamma   90.00
#
_symmetry.space_group_name_H-M   'P 1'
#
loop_
_entity.id
_entity.type
_entity.pdbx_description
1 polymer ?
#
loop_
_entity_poly.entity_id
_entity_poly.type
_entity_poly.pdbx_seq_one_letter_code
_entity_poly.pdbx_strand_id
1 'polypeptide(L)'
;MLNAKMDKVYDLIIIGAGPAGLAASVYASRYKLEHLIFGAEAGGQMNEIYDIENWPGDTRISGHDLIARFVSHVENYGVKIKKESVGSVRKNDEGLFVVETSRETYLSRTLILSMGAKARKMNIPGEKEFTGCGVSYCATCDAGFFRDKIVAVVGGGNSAAVVALELVDFAAKVYLVSVEEKLTAEPAWLEKIAASPKIEVIKDTHVLEIKGEGKVEKIVLDKVHEDRTYL
;
A
#
# COMPACT_ATOMS: atom_id res chain seq x y z
N MET A 1 -17.86 -25.85 -14.83
CA MET A 1 -18.23 -26.56 -13.58
C MET A 1 -17.00 -26.51 -12.68
N LEU A 2 -16.97 -25.63 -11.70
CA LEU A 2 -15.89 -25.53 -10.70
C LEU A 2 -16.01 -26.76 -9.79
N ASN A 3 -15.00 -27.62 -9.79
CA ASN A 3 -14.93 -28.77 -8.89
C ASN A 3 -14.76 -28.26 -7.46
N ALA A 4 -15.85 -28.26 -6.71
CA ALA A 4 -15.83 -27.98 -5.28
C ALA A 4 -15.25 -29.21 -4.57
N LYS A 5 -14.07 -29.07 -3.99
CA LYS A 5 -13.62 -29.94 -2.90
C LYS A 5 -14.37 -29.49 -1.63
N MET A 6 -15.70 -29.68 -1.62
CA MET A 6 -16.61 -29.24 -0.55
C MET A 6 -16.57 -30.13 0.70
N ASP A 7 -15.59 -31.05 0.81
CA ASP A 7 -15.57 -32.04 1.89
C ASP A 7 -14.85 -31.54 3.15
N LYS A 8 -14.20 -30.38 3.12
CA LYS A 8 -13.43 -29.87 4.25
C LYS A 8 -13.88 -28.50 4.70
N VAL A 9 -14.30 -28.39 5.94
CA VAL A 9 -14.63 -27.11 6.60
C VAL A 9 -13.46 -26.69 7.48
N TYR A 10 -12.86 -25.55 7.18
CA TYR A 10 -11.79 -24.95 7.98
C TYR A 10 -12.37 -24.21 9.20
N ASP A 11 -11.60 -24.15 10.28
CA ASP A 11 -11.98 -23.35 11.43
C ASP A 11 -11.93 -21.87 11.11
N LEU A 12 -10.90 -21.46 10.31
CA LEU A 12 -10.66 -20.07 9.95
C LEU A 12 -10.11 -19.96 8.52
N ILE A 13 -10.60 -18.97 7.78
CA ILE A 13 -9.95 -18.47 6.56
C ILE A 13 -9.53 -17.01 6.79
N ILE A 14 -8.29 -16.69 6.45
CA ILE A 14 -7.71 -15.35 6.50
C ILE A 14 -7.55 -14.85 5.06
N ILE A 15 -8.17 -13.72 4.73
CA ILE A 15 -8.08 -13.08 3.41
C ILE A 15 -7.20 -11.85 3.52
N GLY A 16 -6.02 -11.94 2.93
CA GLY A 16 -4.97 -10.93 2.96
C GLY A 16 -3.74 -11.43 3.71
N ALA A 17 -2.62 -11.58 3.00
CA ALA A 17 -1.33 -12.02 3.52
C ALA A 17 -0.37 -10.83 3.80
N GLY A 18 -0.91 -9.67 4.17
CA GLY A 18 -0.16 -8.57 4.75
C GLY A 18 0.18 -8.81 6.22
N PRO A 19 0.81 -7.86 6.92
CA PRO A 19 1.25 -8.00 8.32
C PRO A 19 0.13 -8.46 9.25
N ALA A 20 -1.07 -7.91 9.09
CA ALA A 20 -2.23 -8.25 9.93
C ALA A 20 -2.66 -9.71 9.74
N GLY A 21 -2.75 -10.18 8.48
CA GLY A 21 -3.13 -11.56 8.17
C GLY A 21 -2.05 -12.57 8.58
N LEU A 22 -0.79 -12.24 8.37
CA LEU A 22 0.35 -13.06 8.81
C LEU A 22 0.38 -13.18 10.35
N ALA A 23 0.20 -12.08 11.07
CA ALA A 23 0.09 -12.09 12.52
C ALA A 23 -1.09 -12.95 12.99
N ALA A 24 -2.27 -12.80 12.38
CA ALA A 24 -3.45 -13.61 12.69
C ALA A 24 -3.18 -15.12 12.45
N SER A 25 -2.47 -15.47 11.36
CA SER A 25 -2.08 -16.84 11.03
C SER A 25 -1.15 -17.46 12.09
N VAL A 26 -0.19 -16.69 12.62
CA VAL A 26 0.67 -17.14 13.72
C VAL A 26 -0.19 -17.51 14.94
N TYR A 27 -1.14 -16.67 15.35
CA TYR A 27 -2.02 -16.95 16.47
C TYR A 27 -2.96 -18.12 16.18
N ALA A 28 -3.57 -18.22 15.00
CA ALA A 28 -4.38 -19.35 14.60
C ALA A 28 -3.61 -20.68 14.72
N SER A 29 -2.35 -20.69 14.28
CA SER A 29 -1.45 -21.85 14.43
C SER A 29 -1.21 -22.22 15.90
N ARG A 30 -0.96 -21.22 16.75
CA ARG A 30 -0.75 -21.44 18.20
C ARG A 30 -1.98 -22.00 18.89
N TYR A 31 -3.18 -21.60 18.47
CA TYR A 31 -4.45 -22.16 18.95
C TYR A 31 -4.83 -23.48 18.25
N LYS A 32 -3.95 -24.01 17.38
CA LYS A 32 -4.18 -25.27 16.66
C LYS A 32 -5.42 -25.27 15.77
N LEU A 33 -5.84 -24.09 15.30
CA LEU A 33 -6.93 -23.97 14.36
C LEU A 33 -6.49 -24.48 12.98
N GLU A 34 -7.35 -25.25 12.35
CA GLU A 34 -7.16 -25.65 10.96
C GLU A 34 -7.55 -24.46 10.06
N HIS A 35 -6.54 -23.77 9.51
CA HIS A 35 -6.80 -22.52 8.80
C HIS A 35 -6.08 -22.43 7.46
N LEU A 36 -6.59 -21.53 6.61
CA LEU A 36 -5.98 -21.09 5.36
C LEU A 36 -5.71 -19.59 5.41
N ILE A 37 -4.63 -19.17 4.75
CA ILE A 37 -4.35 -17.76 4.49
C ILE A 37 -4.19 -17.54 3.00
N PHE A 38 -4.90 -16.55 2.46
CA PHE A 38 -4.89 -16.17 1.05
C PHE A 38 -4.24 -14.80 0.85
N GLY A 39 -3.44 -14.67 -0.19
CA GLY A 39 -2.91 -13.40 -0.65
C GLY A 39 -2.26 -13.59 -2.02
N ALA A 40 -2.53 -12.69 -2.97
CA ALA A 40 -1.88 -12.72 -4.28
C ALA A 40 -0.36 -12.63 -4.12
N GLU A 41 0.07 -11.80 -3.15
CA GLU A 41 1.45 -11.63 -2.73
C GLU A 41 1.50 -11.49 -1.21
N ALA A 42 2.52 -12.11 -0.58
CA ALA A 42 2.76 -11.93 0.85
C ALA A 42 3.40 -10.56 1.11
N GLY A 43 2.94 -9.88 2.18
CA GLY A 43 3.45 -8.58 2.59
C GLY A 43 2.55 -7.41 2.19
N GLY A 44 1.87 -7.49 1.05
CA GLY A 44 1.03 -6.42 0.56
C GLY A 44 1.80 -5.09 0.44
N GLN A 45 1.19 -3.97 0.82
CA GLN A 45 1.81 -2.64 0.74
C GLN A 45 3.11 -2.49 1.54
N MET A 46 3.37 -3.34 2.55
CA MET A 46 4.59 -3.23 3.32
C MET A 46 5.84 -3.55 2.49
N ASN A 47 5.73 -4.36 1.44
CA ASN A 47 6.85 -4.62 0.52
C ASN A 47 7.33 -3.35 -0.21
N GLU A 48 6.47 -2.33 -0.31
CA GLU A 48 6.74 -1.07 -0.99
C GLU A 48 7.38 -0.02 -0.08
N ILE A 49 7.58 -0.33 1.23
CA ILE A 49 8.12 0.62 2.20
C ILE A 49 9.63 0.41 2.31
N TYR A 50 10.39 1.44 1.96
CA TYR A 50 11.85 1.43 2.02
C TYR A 50 12.36 1.37 3.46
N ASP A 51 11.80 2.18 4.34
CA ASP A 51 12.18 2.32 5.74
C ASP A 51 11.00 2.31 6.68
N ILE A 52 11.02 1.43 7.68
CA ILE A 52 10.07 1.34 8.78
C ILE A 52 10.82 1.66 10.07
N GLU A 53 10.42 2.75 10.74
CA GLU A 53 11.01 3.24 11.99
C GLU A 53 10.07 3.10 13.19
N ASN A 54 8.83 2.64 12.97
CA ASN A 54 7.79 2.53 13.99
C ASN A 54 7.42 1.06 14.32
N TRP A 55 8.31 0.12 13.97
CA TRP A 55 8.16 -1.28 14.37
C TRP A 55 8.93 -1.54 15.67
N PRO A 56 8.25 -1.87 16.81
CA PRO A 56 8.96 -2.17 18.05
C PRO A 56 9.87 -3.39 17.90
N GLY A 57 11.15 -3.21 18.23
CA GLY A 57 12.16 -4.26 18.14
C GLY A 57 13.25 -3.98 17.08
N ASP A 58 12.96 -3.12 16.11
CA ASP A 58 13.94 -2.62 15.15
C ASP A 58 13.86 -1.09 15.10
N THR A 59 15.01 -0.41 15.19
CA THR A 59 15.06 1.06 15.06
C THR A 59 14.84 1.50 13.62
N ARG A 60 15.19 0.62 12.66
CA ARG A 60 15.04 0.83 11.23
C ARG A 60 15.10 -0.53 10.52
N ILE A 61 14.12 -0.83 9.70
CA ILE A 61 14.06 -2.06 8.90
C ILE A 61 13.34 -1.82 7.58
N SER A 62 13.77 -2.47 6.49
CA SER A 62 13.00 -2.42 5.24
C SER A 62 11.68 -3.20 5.38
N GLY A 63 10.65 -2.76 4.65
CA GLY A 63 9.38 -3.50 4.62
C GLY A 63 9.55 -4.92 4.11
N HIS A 64 10.39 -5.12 3.10
CA HIS A 64 10.72 -6.43 2.55
C HIS A 64 11.32 -7.37 3.61
N ASP A 65 12.34 -6.91 4.37
CA ASP A 65 12.99 -7.73 5.40
C ASP A 65 12.04 -8.03 6.57
N LEU A 66 11.24 -7.05 6.97
CA LEU A 66 10.25 -7.25 8.01
C LEU A 66 9.21 -8.31 7.59
N ILE A 67 8.69 -8.23 6.37
CA ILE A 67 7.74 -9.22 5.85
C ILE A 67 8.38 -10.60 5.71
N ALA A 68 9.63 -10.69 5.29
CA ALA A 68 10.33 -11.97 5.23
C ALA A 68 10.37 -12.67 6.61
N ARG A 69 10.56 -11.92 7.71
CA ARG A 69 10.46 -12.45 9.08
C ARG A 69 9.05 -12.94 9.41
N PHE A 70 7.99 -12.20 9.02
CA PHE A 70 6.61 -12.61 9.25
C PHE A 70 6.26 -13.89 8.49
N VAL A 71 6.64 -13.96 7.21
CA VAL A 71 6.42 -15.15 6.36
C VAL A 71 7.12 -16.36 6.96
N SER A 72 8.41 -16.24 7.26
CA SER A 72 9.18 -17.31 7.91
C SER A 72 8.54 -17.79 9.22
N HIS A 73 8.01 -16.87 10.02
CA HIS A 73 7.32 -17.24 11.26
C HIS A 73 6.05 -18.06 11.01
N VAL A 74 5.26 -17.70 10.00
CA VAL A 74 4.06 -18.47 9.59
C VAL A 74 4.44 -19.85 9.05
N GLU A 75 5.47 -19.90 8.20
CA GLU A 75 5.96 -21.14 7.59
C GLU A 75 6.54 -22.12 8.63
N ASN A 76 7.15 -21.63 9.70
CA ASN A 76 7.63 -22.46 10.82
C ASN A 76 6.51 -23.25 11.53
N TYR A 77 5.25 -22.83 11.39
CA TYR A 77 4.08 -23.59 11.83
C TYR A 77 3.54 -24.55 10.75
N GLY A 78 4.21 -24.68 9.60
CA GLY A 78 3.79 -25.53 8.48
C GLY A 78 2.66 -24.94 7.64
N VAL A 79 2.29 -23.69 7.85
CA VAL A 79 1.24 -23.02 7.10
C VAL A 79 1.81 -22.52 5.77
N LYS A 80 1.13 -22.84 4.67
CA LYS A 80 1.47 -22.34 3.32
C LYS A 80 0.50 -21.23 2.93
N ILE A 81 1.05 -20.08 2.57
CA ILE A 81 0.27 -18.96 2.03
C ILE A 81 -0.23 -19.35 0.64
N LYS A 82 -1.54 -19.37 0.46
CA LYS A 82 -2.15 -19.60 -0.86
C LYS A 82 -2.06 -18.34 -1.71
N LYS A 83 -1.23 -18.39 -2.76
CA LYS A 83 -1.05 -17.30 -3.74
C LYS A 83 -2.25 -17.25 -4.69
N GLU A 84 -3.40 -16.90 -4.15
CA GLU A 84 -4.68 -16.83 -4.86
C GLU A 84 -5.43 -15.57 -4.41
N SER A 85 -6.12 -14.94 -5.36
CA SER A 85 -7.05 -13.85 -5.06
C SER A 85 -8.43 -14.43 -4.76
N VAL A 86 -9.04 -13.98 -3.67
CA VAL A 86 -10.43 -14.26 -3.35
C VAL A 86 -11.32 -13.31 -4.14
N GLY A 87 -12.24 -13.88 -4.92
CA GLY A 87 -13.17 -13.11 -5.75
C GLY A 87 -14.46 -12.77 -5.03
N SER A 88 -14.98 -13.71 -4.21
CA SER A 88 -16.21 -13.49 -3.47
C SER A 88 -16.23 -14.23 -2.13
N VAL A 89 -17.05 -13.71 -1.22
CA VAL A 89 -17.35 -14.33 0.08
C VAL A 89 -18.85 -14.20 0.33
N ARG A 90 -19.47 -15.30 0.70
CA ARG A 90 -20.88 -15.32 1.12
C ARG A 90 -21.09 -16.30 2.27
N LYS A 91 -22.21 -16.23 2.96
CA LYS A 91 -22.67 -17.29 3.87
C LYS A 91 -23.63 -18.23 3.15
N ASN A 92 -23.55 -19.52 3.45
CA ASN A 92 -24.54 -20.50 3.04
C ASN A 92 -25.64 -20.66 4.12
N ASP A 93 -26.63 -21.50 3.82
CA ASP A 93 -27.77 -21.75 4.71
C ASP A 93 -27.37 -22.43 6.03
N GLU A 94 -26.22 -23.10 6.05
CA GLU A 94 -25.63 -23.69 7.26
C GLU A 94 -24.85 -22.70 8.12
N GLY A 95 -24.77 -21.43 7.68
CA GLY A 95 -24.04 -20.37 8.38
C GLY A 95 -22.52 -20.39 8.15
N LEU A 96 -22.00 -21.26 7.28
CA LEU A 96 -20.59 -21.32 6.90
C LEU A 96 -20.25 -20.23 5.89
N PHE A 97 -19.03 -19.70 5.96
CA PHE A 97 -18.49 -18.85 4.92
C PHE A 97 -18.05 -19.69 3.72
N VAL A 98 -18.54 -19.31 2.56
CA VAL A 98 -18.12 -19.83 1.26
C VAL A 98 -17.18 -18.83 0.65
N VAL A 99 -15.91 -19.20 0.48
CA VAL A 99 -14.84 -18.35 -0.05
C VAL A 99 -14.48 -18.87 -1.44
N GLU A 100 -14.70 -18.05 -2.46
CA GLU A 100 -14.48 -18.40 -3.85
C GLU A 100 -13.22 -17.72 -4.39
N THR A 101 -12.33 -18.53 -4.96
CA THR A 101 -11.17 -18.05 -5.71
C THR A 101 -11.36 -18.38 -7.19
N SER A 102 -10.42 -17.95 -8.03
CA SER A 102 -10.43 -18.35 -9.45
C SER A 102 -10.17 -19.85 -9.67
N ARG A 103 -9.72 -20.58 -8.65
CA ARG A 103 -9.34 -21.99 -8.75
C ARG A 103 -10.31 -22.93 -8.04
N GLU A 104 -10.63 -22.63 -6.79
CA GLU A 104 -11.38 -23.51 -5.90
C GLU A 104 -12.35 -22.72 -5.01
N THR A 105 -13.29 -23.43 -4.40
CA THR A 105 -14.21 -22.94 -3.37
C THR A 105 -13.86 -23.59 -2.04
N TYR A 106 -13.81 -22.80 -0.98
CA TYR A 106 -13.47 -23.22 0.38
C TYR A 106 -14.59 -22.91 1.35
N LEU A 107 -14.77 -23.78 2.36
CA LEU A 107 -15.73 -23.58 3.42
C LEU A 107 -15.01 -23.27 4.75
N SER A 108 -15.53 -22.32 5.51
CA SER A 108 -14.98 -21.93 6.81
C SER A 108 -16.05 -21.58 7.81
N ARG A 109 -15.77 -21.87 9.11
CA ARG A 109 -16.61 -21.47 10.24
C ARG A 109 -16.47 -19.98 10.55
N THR A 110 -15.25 -19.46 10.43
CA THR A 110 -14.90 -18.07 10.72
C THR A 110 -14.04 -17.47 9.64
N LEU A 111 -14.01 -16.14 9.58
CA LEU A 111 -13.30 -15.37 8.55
C LEU A 111 -12.62 -14.17 9.18
N ILE A 112 -11.37 -13.91 8.77
CA ILE A 112 -10.66 -12.66 9.02
C ILE A 112 -10.43 -11.95 7.68
N LEU A 113 -10.87 -10.70 7.58
CA LEU A 113 -10.63 -9.82 6.44
C LEU A 113 -9.46 -8.89 6.78
N SER A 114 -8.32 -9.09 6.15
CA SER A 114 -7.08 -8.30 6.31
C SER A 114 -6.50 -7.87 4.97
N MET A 115 -7.40 -7.46 4.07
CA MET A 115 -7.09 -7.19 2.67
C MET A 115 -6.30 -5.90 2.43
N GLY A 116 -6.06 -5.12 3.51
CA GLY A 116 -5.36 -3.84 3.43
C GLY A 116 -6.13 -2.78 2.67
N ALA A 117 -5.40 -1.86 2.06
CA ALA A 117 -5.93 -0.76 1.26
C ALA A 117 -5.14 -0.64 -0.05
N LYS A 118 -5.66 0.13 -0.99
CA LYS A 118 -4.94 0.56 -2.20
C LYS A 118 -4.91 2.08 -2.24
N ALA A 119 -3.87 2.64 -2.84
CA ALA A 119 -3.81 4.07 -3.11
C ALA A 119 -5.07 4.52 -3.85
N ARG A 120 -5.68 5.59 -3.34
CA ARG A 120 -6.80 6.22 -4.03
C ARG A 120 -6.29 6.98 -5.24
N LYS A 121 -6.98 6.83 -6.36
CA LYS A 121 -6.74 7.63 -7.56
C LYS A 121 -7.41 8.98 -7.40
N MET A 122 -6.83 10.02 -7.95
CA MET A 122 -7.41 11.37 -7.99
C MET A 122 -8.59 11.43 -8.98
N ASN A 123 -8.57 10.56 -10.01
CA ASN A 123 -9.53 10.53 -11.13
C ASN A 123 -9.61 11.86 -11.89
N ILE A 124 -8.47 12.48 -12.11
CA ILE A 124 -8.32 13.74 -12.85
C ILE A 124 -7.80 13.47 -14.26
N PRO A 125 -8.00 14.41 -15.23
CA PRO A 125 -7.43 14.34 -16.56
C PRO A 125 -5.91 14.13 -16.51
N GLY A 126 -5.39 13.26 -17.37
CA GLY A 126 -3.97 12.92 -17.47
C GLY A 126 -3.48 11.85 -16.49
N GLU A 127 -4.15 11.62 -15.33
CA GLU A 127 -3.67 10.65 -14.35
C GLU A 127 -3.52 9.24 -14.92
N LYS A 128 -4.55 8.75 -15.62
CA LYS A 128 -4.52 7.42 -16.24
C LYS A 128 -3.57 7.36 -17.42
N GLU A 129 -3.55 8.39 -18.23
CA GLU A 129 -2.74 8.48 -19.44
C GLU A 129 -1.24 8.42 -19.13
N PHE A 130 -0.80 9.15 -18.11
CA PHE A 130 0.60 9.23 -17.71
C PHE A 130 1.01 8.21 -16.65
N THR A 131 0.12 7.28 -16.24
CA THR A 131 0.51 6.19 -15.33
C THR A 131 1.61 5.34 -15.95
N GLY A 132 2.78 5.25 -15.29
CA GLY A 132 3.99 4.62 -15.80
C GLY A 132 4.85 5.54 -16.73
N CYS A 133 4.33 6.73 -17.07
CA CYS A 133 5.03 7.73 -17.88
C CYS A 133 5.23 9.06 -17.11
N GLY A 134 5.48 8.95 -15.80
CA GLY A 134 5.69 10.08 -14.88
C GLY A 134 4.69 10.17 -13.75
N VAL A 135 3.54 9.48 -13.82
CA VAL A 135 2.65 9.24 -12.67
C VAL A 135 2.96 7.88 -12.07
N SER A 136 3.27 7.85 -10.79
CA SER A 136 3.57 6.64 -10.03
C SER A 136 2.74 6.58 -8.73
N TYR A 137 2.46 5.37 -8.27
CA TYR A 137 1.84 5.07 -6.98
C TYR A 137 2.76 4.30 -6.05
N CYS A 138 3.99 3.97 -6.50
CA CYS A 138 5.01 3.29 -5.70
C CYS A 138 6.32 4.09 -5.79
N ALA A 139 6.61 4.91 -4.79
CA ALA A 139 7.84 5.71 -4.78
C ALA A 139 9.08 4.82 -4.76
N THR A 140 9.11 3.83 -3.88
CA THR A 140 10.25 2.90 -3.74
C THR A 140 10.55 2.16 -5.06
N CYS A 141 9.50 1.79 -5.83
CA CYS A 141 9.69 1.10 -7.11
C CYS A 141 10.29 2.03 -8.17
N ASP A 142 9.86 3.30 -8.18
CA ASP A 142 10.06 4.23 -9.29
C ASP A 142 11.02 5.38 -8.96
N ALA A 143 11.50 5.51 -7.71
CA ALA A 143 12.35 6.61 -7.26
C ALA A 143 13.55 6.88 -8.18
N GLY A 144 14.17 5.81 -8.70
CA GLY A 144 15.29 5.92 -9.63
C GLY A 144 14.97 6.69 -10.93
N PHE A 145 13.72 6.62 -11.39
CA PHE A 145 13.28 7.34 -12.61
C PHE A 145 13.09 8.85 -12.35
N PHE A 146 13.00 9.26 -11.08
CA PHE A 146 12.85 10.66 -10.69
C PHE A 146 14.16 11.35 -10.31
N ARG A 147 15.31 10.70 -10.56
CA ARG A 147 16.63 11.28 -10.29
C ARG A 147 16.81 12.61 -11.02
N ASP A 148 17.25 13.61 -10.23
CA ASP A 148 17.52 14.98 -10.67
C ASP A 148 16.30 15.71 -11.27
N LYS A 149 15.08 15.21 -11.03
CA LYS A 149 13.84 15.83 -11.51
C LYS A 149 13.14 16.60 -10.39
N ILE A 150 12.29 17.53 -10.81
CA ILE A 150 11.31 18.17 -9.94
C ILE A 150 10.09 17.24 -9.88
N VAL A 151 9.64 16.90 -8.70
CA VAL A 151 8.52 15.97 -8.50
C VAL A 151 7.43 16.58 -7.63
N ALA A 152 6.19 16.16 -7.84
CA ALA A 152 5.07 16.47 -6.98
C ALA A 152 4.56 15.19 -6.29
N VAL A 153 4.46 15.22 -4.96
CA VAL A 153 3.81 14.20 -4.15
C VAL A 153 2.46 14.75 -3.71
N VAL A 154 1.38 14.04 -4.01
CA VAL A 154 0.02 14.50 -3.71
C VAL A 154 -0.54 13.76 -2.51
N GLY A 155 -0.85 14.49 -1.46
CA GLY A 155 -1.41 13.99 -0.21
C GLY A 155 -0.85 14.71 1.02
N GLY A 156 -1.52 14.60 2.17
CA GLY A 156 -1.15 15.26 3.43
C GLY A 156 -0.90 14.32 4.61
N GLY A 157 -1.08 13.01 4.43
CA GLY A 157 -0.93 11.99 5.48
C GLY A 157 0.46 11.34 5.51
N ASN A 158 0.63 10.35 6.40
CA ASN A 158 1.88 9.62 6.59
C ASN A 158 2.46 9.06 5.29
N SER A 159 1.63 8.46 4.43
CA SER A 159 2.11 7.89 3.16
C SER A 159 2.77 8.95 2.27
N ALA A 160 2.15 10.12 2.13
CA ALA A 160 2.71 11.21 1.32
C ALA A 160 3.98 11.79 1.95
N ALA A 161 4.01 11.90 3.28
CA ALA A 161 5.18 12.38 4.02
C ALA A 161 6.40 11.46 3.83
N VAL A 162 6.20 10.15 3.98
CA VAL A 162 7.25 9.13 3.79
C VAL A 162 7.75 9.15 2.34
N VAL A 163 6.84 9.17 1.36
CA VAL A 163 7.20 9.26 -0.06
C VAL A 163 7.98 10.54 -0.38
N ALA A 164 7.56 11.69 0.16
CA ALA A 164 8.28 12.95 -0.07
C ALA A 164 9.71 12.90 0.50
N LEU A 165 9.89 12.32 1.68
CA LEU A 165 11.20 12.17 2.32
C LEU A 165 12.09 11.16 1.58
N GLU A 166 11.53 10.06 1.09
CA GLU A 166 12.28 9.09 0.27
C GLU A 166 12.78 9.72 -1.03
N LEU A 167 11.94 10.52 -1.68
CA LEU A 167 12.31 11.16 -2.95
C LEU A 167 13.37 12.26 -2.80
N VAL A 168 13.63 12.79 -1.61
CA VAL A 168 14.71 13.75 -1.35
C VAL A 168 16.09 13.23 -1.77
N ASP A 169 16.32 11.92 -1.65
CA ASP A 169 17.60 11.30 -1.99
C ASP A 169 17.81 11.18 -3.52
N PHE A 170 16.74 11.30 -4.29
CA PHE A 170 16.76 11.13 -5.74
C PHE A 170 16.44 12.45 -6.48
N ALA A 171 15.37 13.11 -6.11
CA ALA A 171 14.87 14.28 -6.81
C ALA A 171 15.71 15.53 -6.58
N ALA A 172 15.71 16.45 -7.52
CA ALA A 172 16.26 17.79 -7.37
C ALA A 172 15.40 18.63 -6.42
N LYS A 173 14.07 18.49 -6.52
CA LYS A 173 13.10 19.16 -5.65
C LYS A 173 11.82 18.33 -5.53
N VAL A 174 11.17 18.40 -4.36
CA VAL A 174 9.90 17.74 -4.06
C VAL A 174 8.86 18.79 -3.67
N TYR A 175 7.75 18.85 -4.37
CA TYR A 175 6.55 19.58 -3.95
C TYR A 175 5.59 18.63 -3.26
N LEU A 176 5.28 18.85 -1.99
CA LEU A 176 4.26 18.10 -1.26
C LEU A 176 2.94 18.88 -1.32
N VAL A 177 2.04 18.45 -2.21
CA VAL A 177 0.75 19.13 -2.47
C VAL A 177 -0.35 18.48 -1.66
N SER A 178 -1.04 19.24 -0.81
CA SER A 178 -2.12 18.76 0.04
C SER A 178 -3.38 19.63 -0.13
N VAL A 179 -4.53 18.97 -0.21
CA VAL A 179 -5.84 19.62 -0.16
C VAL A 179 -6.18 20.16 1.24
N GLU A 180 -5.48 19.67 2.25
CA GLU A 180 -5.68 20.06 3.64
C GLU A 180 -4.89 21.32 3.98
N GLU A 181 -5.46 22.19 4.80
CA GLU A 181 -4.76 23.35 5.37
C GLU A 181 -3.59 22.93 6.28
N LYS A 182 -3.73 21.77 6.92
CA LYS A 182 -2.72 21.18 7.80
C LYS A 182 -2.44 19.75 7.36
N LEU A 183 -1.18 19.40 7.23
CA LEU A 183 -0.79 18.01 7.01
C LEU A 183 -1.22 17.15 8.22
N THR A 184 -1.70 15.96 7.96
CA THR A 184 -2.19 14.99 8.95
C THR A 184 -1.17 13.89 9.26
N ALA A 185 0.04 14.02 8.73
CA ALA A 185 1.15 13.13 9.03
C ALA A 185 1.61 13.26 10.49
N GLU A 186 2.25 12.22 11.01
CA GLU A 186 2.82 12.19 12.36
C GLU A 186 3.86 13.31 12.56
N PRO A 187 3.94 13.89 13.75
CA PRO A 187 4.88 14.99 14.05
C PRO A 187 6.33 14.67 13.66
N ALA A 188 6.79 13.44 13.87
CA ALA A 188 8.15 13.02 13.52
C ALA A 188 8.46 13.17 12.01
N TRP A 189 7.47 12.91 11.14
CA TRP A 189 7.61 13.12 9.70
C TRP A 189 7.54 14.62 9.34
N LEU A 190 6.64 15.36 10.00
CA LEU A 190 6.51 16.80 9.77
C LEU A 190 7.79 17.57 10.12
N GLU A 191 8.47 17.19 11.19
CA GLU A 191 9.76 17.74 11.57
C GLU A 191 10.83 17.47 10.50
N LYS A 192 10.92 16.24 9.99
CA LYS A 192 11.86 15.88 8.91
C LYS A 192 11.55 16.65 7.62
N ILE A 193 10.27 16.79 7.26
CA ILE A 193 9.84 17.57 6.08
C ILE A 193 10.26 19.04 6.24
N ALA A 194 9.98 19.65 7.39
CA ALA A 194 10.32 21.04 7.65
C ALA A 194 11.84 21.31 7.64
N ALA A 195 12.65 20.32 8.02
CA ALA A 195 14.11 20.40 8.01
C ALA A 195 14.72 20.22 6.62
N SER A 196 13.98 19.68 5.65
CA SER A 196 14.50 19.39 4.32
C SER A 196 14.45 20.63 3.41
N PRO A 197 15.59 21.11 2.89
CA PRO A 197 15.62 22.24 1.95
C PRO A 197 15.06 21.88 0.57
N LYS A 198 14.91 20.59 0.26
CA LYS A 198 14.41 20.12 -1.02
C LYS A 198 12.89 19.98 -1.04
N ILE A 199 12.21 19.94 0.12
CA ILE A 199 10.76 19.78 0.18
C ILE A 199 10.09 21.15 0.34
N GLU A 200 9.14 21.42 -0.53
CA GLU A 200 8.24 22.56 -0.43
C GLU A 200 6.81 22.09 -0.27
N VAL A 201 6.12 22.52 0.79
CA VAL A 201 4.75 22.13 1.10
C VAL A 201 3.77 23.13 0.51
N ILE A 202 2.87 22.67 -0.35
CA ILE A 202 1.78 23.44 -0.93
C ILE A 202 0.48 22.95 -0.32
N LYS A 203 -0.14 23.77 0.53
CA LYS A 203 -1.34 23.42 1.29
C LYS A 203 -2.59 23.99 0.65
N ASP A 204 -3.77 23.46 1.09
CA ASP A 204 -5.08 23.98 0.68
C ASP A 204 -5.19 24.10 -0.85
N THR A 205 -4.70 23.09 -1.57
CA THR A 205 -4.53 23.11 -3.02
C THR A 205 -4.86 21.77 -3.65
N HIS A 206 -5.71 21.81 -4.70
CA HIS A 206 -6.06 20.64 -5.48
C HIS A 206 -5.24 20.56 -6.76
N VAL A 207 -4.85 19.35 -7.13
CA VAL A 207 -4.36 19.07 -8.49
C VAL A 207 -5.58 18.83 -9.37
N LEU A 208 -5.73 19.64 -10.41
CA LEU A 208 -6.87 19.60 -11.33
C LEU A 208 -6.60 18.75 -12.57
N GLU A 209 -5.37 18.74 -13.05
CA GLU A 209 -5.00 18.09 -14.31
C GLU A 209 -3.50 17.80 -14.34
N ILE A 210 -3.12 16.74 -15.05
CA ILE A 210 -1.73 16.39 -15.35
C ILE A 210 -1.55 16.52 -16.87
N LYS A 211 -0.51 17.22 -17.31
CA LYS A 211 -0.24 17.50 -18.73
C LYS A 211 1.16 17.11 -19.16
N GLY A 212 1.31 16.78 -20.45
CA GLY A 212 2.58 16.49 -21.10
C GLY A 212 2.41 15.91 -22.50
N GLU A 213 3.52 15.63 -23.14
CA GLU A 213 3.58 14.89 -24.41
C GLU A 213 4.36 13.59 -24.19
N GLY A 214 3.64 12.44 -24.15
CA GLY A 214 4.23 11.11 -23.91
C GLY A 214 4.75 10.87 -22.49
N LYS A 215 4.97 11.91 -21.68
CA LYS A 215 5.35 11.87 -20.25
C LYS A 215 4.81 13.10 -19.53
N VAL A 216 4.77 13.02 -18.19
CA VAL A 216 4.40 14.17 -17.36
C VAL A 216 5.40 15.32 -17.56
N GLU A 217 4.88 16.52 -17.80
CA GLU A 217 5.66 17.77 -17.90
C GLU A 217 5.20 18.80 -16.88
N LYS A 218 3.91 18.82 -16.52
CA LYS A 218 3.34 19.77 -15.57
C LYS A 218 2.08 19.25 -14.91
N ILE A 219 1.76 19.80 -13.74
CA ILE A 219 0.48 19.68 -13.05
C ILE A 219 -0.22 21.02 -13.03
N VAL A 220 -1.55 21.00 -13.09
CA VAL A 220 -2.40 22.20 -12.97
C VAL A 220 -2.99 22.20 -11.57
N LEU A 221 -2.85 23.30 -10.86
CA LEU A 221 -3.38 23.51 -9.52
C LEU A 221 -4.55 24.49 -9.56
N ASP A 222 -5.48 24.38 -8.57
CA ASP A 222 -6.65 25.28 -8.46
C ASP A 222 -6.31 26.65 -7.89
N LYS A 223 -5.16 26.79 -7.19
CA LYS A 223 -4.67 28.06 -6.68
C LYS A 223 -3.39 28.47 -7.35
N VAL A 224 -3.33 29.75 -7.75
CA VAL A 224 -2.12 30.38 -8.22
C VAL A 224 -1.29 30.75 -6.98
N HIS A 225 -0.29 29.94 -6.69
CA HIS A 225 0.74 30.30 -5.72
C HIS A 225 1.77 31.17 -6.46
N GLU A 226 1.75 32.48 -6.18
CA GLU A 226 2.57 33.56 -6.75
C GLU A 226 3.73 33.11 -7.66
N ASP A 227 3.59 33.39 -8.98
CA ASP A 227 4.64 33.29 -10.03
C ASP A 227 5.44 31.99 -10.17
N ARG A 228 4.87 30.83 -9.83
CA ARG A 228 5.56 29.54 -9.94
C ARG A 228 4.91 28.63 -10.99
N THR A 229 5.59 28.48 -12.12
CA THR A 229 5.31 27.40 -13.07
C THR A 229 5.88 26.12 -12.47
N TYR A 230 5.02 25.24 -11.96
CA TYR A 230 5.43 23.93 -11.49
C TYR A 230 5.54 22.99 -12.71
N LEU A 231 6.77 22.58 -13.02
CA LEU A 231 7.11 21.65 -14.09
C LEU A 231 6.99 20.21 -13.62
#